data_a3bb90038061248c5b01a5e3af8850e5
#
_entry.id   a3bb90038061248c5b01a5e3af8850e5
#
_cell.length_a   1.000
_cell.length_b   1.000
_cell.length_c   1.000
_cell.angle_alpha   90.00
_cell.angle_beta   90.00
_cell.angle_gamma   90.00
#
_symmetry.space_group_name_H-M   'P 1'
#
loop_
_entity.id
_entity.type
_entity.pdbx_description
1 polymer ?
#
loop_
_entity_poly.entity_id
_entity_poly.type
_entity_poly.pdbx_seq_one_letter_code
_entity_poly.pdbx_strand_id
1 'polypeptide(L)'
;LATISNALSRAWLSLFFQRAVFCHRDLDALPFSRGFETVSVPLTEDNVVPALKASGAIPLLMQCEISITGAPPGPFWDGGIIDYHFSLKRPETDGLILYPHFRNRLTPGWFDKGLPWRASQQPKLENLVLLCPSHEFLKSLPYGKIPDRGDFRAMQVQERIAYWKVCIAESQRLAQAFYSL
;
A
#
# COMPACT_ATOMS: atom_id res chain seq x y z
N LEU A 1 -12.12 18.19 -0.65
CA LEU A 1 -11.61 18.77 0.60
C LEU A 1 -10.45 17.95 1.14
N ALA A 2 -10.60 16.66 1.47
CA ALA A 2 -9.53 15.83 2.03
C ALA A 2 -8.20 15.87 1.24
N THR A 3 -8.25 15.88 -0.10
CA THR A 3 -7.06 15.99 -0.96
C THR A 3 -6.31 17.30 -0.75
N ILE A 4 -7.03 18.41 -0.69
CA ILE A 4 -6.43 19.74 -0.46
C ILE A 4 -5.85 19.82 0.95
N SER A 5 -6.61 19.35 1.94
CA SER A 5 -6.15 19.30 3.34
C SER A 5 -4.89 18.46 3.47
N ASN A 6 -4.81 17.31 2.80
CA ASN A 6 -3.62 16.48 2.78
C ASN A 6 -2.42 17.19 2.13
N ALA A 7 -2.62 17.95 1.06
CA ALA A 7 -1.53 18.68 0.40
C ALA A 7 -0.86 19.69 1.36
N LEU A 8 -1.64 20.31 2.24
CA LEU A 8 -1.15 21.22 3.27
C LEU A 8 -0.54 20.46 4.46
N SER A 9 -1.28 19.55 5.06
CA SER A 9 -0.82 18.72 6.17
C SER A 9 -1.51 17.37 6.19
N ARG A 10 -0.71 16.29 6.24
CA ARG A 10 -1.25 14.92 6.36
C ARG A 10 -2.06 14.75 7.66
N ALA A 11 -1.68 15.43 8.73
CA ALA A 11 -2.40 15.36 10.01
C ALA A 11 -3.88 15.77 9.87
N TRP A 12 -4.21 16.64 8.91
CA TRP A 12 -5.59 17.06 8.68
C TRP A 12 -6.47 15.99 8.04
N LEU A 13 -5.90 14.90 7.53
CA LEU A 13 -6.69 13.74 7.08
C LEU A 13 -7.43 13.09 8.25
N SER A 14 -6.92 13.20 9.48
CA SER A 14 -7.60 12.66 10.68
C SER A 14 -8.94 13.32 10.96
N LEU A 15 -9.21 14.50 10.37
CA LEU A 15 -10.51 15.15 10.44
C LEU A 15 -11.57 14.49 9.54
N PHE A 16 -11.13 13.70 8.56
CA PHE A 16 -11.99 13.07 7.56
C PHE A 16 -12.03 11.55 7.67
N PHE A 17 -10.98 10.95 8.23
CA PHE A 17 -10.80 9.50 8.25
C PHE A 17 -10.38 9.00 9.62
N GLN A 18 -11.00 7.91 10.01
CA GLN A 18 -10.66 7.08 11.16
C GLN A 18 -10.17 5.73 10.64
N ARG A 19 -9.29 5.07 11.36
CA ARG A 19 -8.81 3.73 11.00
C ARG A 19 -9.65 2.67 11.70
N ALA A 20 -10.21 1.74 10.94
CA ALA A 20 -10.80 0.51 11.48
C ALA A 20 -9.87 -0.67 11.16
N VAL A 21 -9.50 -1.42 12.18
CA VAL A 21 -8.64 -2.59 12.04
C VAL A 21 -9.41 -3.83 12.46
N PHE A 22 -9.68 -4.69 11.48
CA PHE A 22 -10.30 -5.98 11.72
C PHE A 22 -9.22 -7.00 11.99
N CYS A 23 -9.18 -7.54 13.20
CA CYS A 23 -8.11 -8.42 13.66
C CYS A 23 -8.61 -9.53 14.56
N HIS A 24 -7.77 -10.55 14.78
CA HIS A 24 -8.04 -11.57 15.78
C HIS A 24 -8.08 -10.94 17.18
N ARG A 25 -8.90 -11.51 18.07
CA ARG A 25 -9.20 -10.97 19.41
C ARG A 25 -7.96 -10.77 20.31
N ASP A 26 -6.90 -11.54 20.07
CA ASP A 26 -5.71 -11.56 20.92
C ASP A 26 -4.62 -10.56 20.48
N LEU A 27 -4.91 -9.66 19.52
CA LEU A 27 -3.99 -8.62 19.08
C LEU A 27 -4.23 -7.32 19.86
N ASP A 28 -3.72 -7.28 21.10
CA ASP A 28 -3.90 -6.14 22.01
C ASP A 28 -3.17 -4.85 21.61
N ALA A 29 -2.21 -4.93 20.72
CA ALA A 29 -1.45 -3.75 20.27
C ALA A 29 -1.11 -3.84 18.79
N LEU A 30 -1.91 -3.18 17.97
CA LEU A 30 -1.58 -3.04 16.56
C LEU A 30 -0.54 -1.94 16.37
N PRO A 31 0.59 -2.24 15.76
CA PRO A 31 1.73 -1.33 15.65
C PRO A 31 1.53 -0.28 14.53
N PHE A 32 0.37 0.35 14.46
CA PHE A 32 0.13 1.41 13.48
C PHE A 32 0.80 2.73 13.88
N SER A 33 1.21 3.49 12.88
CA SER A 33 1.72 4.83 13.09
C SER A 33 0.69 5.72 13.79
N ARG A 34 1.14 6.57 14.70
CA ARG A 34 0.29 7.60 15.35
C ARG A 34 -0.26 8.55 14.28
N GLY A 35 -1.41 9.17 14.55
CA GLY A 35 -1.95 10.25 13.73
C GLY A 35 -3.38 10.05 13.26
N PHE A 36 -3.94 8.85 13.43
CA PHE A 36 -5.35 8.58 13.15
C PHE A 36 -5.97 7.86 14.34
N GLU A 37 -7.19 8.27 14.67
CA GLU A 37 -8.01 7.51 15.60
C GLU A 37 -8.18 6.10 15.04
N THR A 38 -7.92 5.10 15.87
CA THR A 38 -7.92 3.70 15.45
C THR A 38 -8.88 2.90 16.30
N VAL A 39 -9.82 2.22 15.65
CA VAL A 39 -10.78 1.31 16.28
C VAL A 39 -10.38 -0.11 15.90
N SER A 40 -10.20 -0.96 16.91
CA SER A 40 -9.99 -2.39 16.73
C SER A 40 -11.35 -3.10 16.74
N VAL A 41 -11.60 -3.90 15.71
CA VAL A 41 -12.84 -4.66 15.53
C VAL A 41 -12.47 -6.15 15.47
N PRO A 42 -13.03 -6.99 16.34
CA PRO A 42 -12.81 -8.43 16.26
C PRO A 42 -13.27 -8.98 14.91
N LEU A 43 -12.39 -9.71 14.22
CA LEU A 43 -12.73 -10.40 12.97
C LEU A 43 -13.60 -11.61 13.28
N THR A 44 -14.72 -11.71 12.57
CA THR A 44 -15.72 -12.78 12.72
C THR A 44 -16.14 -13.32 11.35
N GLU A 45 -16.83 -14.45 11.33
CA GLU A 45 -17.40 -15.01 10.09
C GLU A 45 -18.40 -14.05 9.43
N ASP A 46 -19.13 -13.25 10.22
CA ASP A 46 -20.14 -12.31 9.72
C ASP A 46 -19.55 -11.06 9.10
N ASN A 47 -18.33 -10.65 9.52
CA ASN A 47 -17.74 -9.39 9.08
C ASN A 47 -16.51 -9.55 8.17
N VAL A 48 -15.94 -10.75 8.03
CA VAL A 48 -14.73 -10.97 7.23
C VAL A 48 -14.92 -10.59 5.76
N VAL A 49 -16.04 -10.96 5.15
CA VAL A 49 -16.30 -10.65 3.72
C VAL A 49 -16.50 -9.14 3.50
N PRO A 50 -17.39 -8.43 4.23
CA PRO A 50 -17.50 -6.98 4.08
C PRO A 50 -16.22 -6.23 4.47
N ALA A 51 -15.44 -6.68 5.45
CA ALA A 51 -14.15 -6.08 5.78
C ALA A 51 -13.14 -6.21 4.63
N LEU A 52 -13.05 -7.39 3.98
CA LEU A 52 -12.21 -7.59 2.79
C LEU A 52 -12.65 -6.73 1.61
N LYS A 53 -13.96 -6.61 1.35
CA LYS A 53 -14.48 -5.72 0.30
C LYS A 53 -14.12 -4.27 0.58
N ALA A 54 -14.31 -3.82 1.82
CA ALA A 54 -13.93 -2.47 2.25
C ALA A 54 -12.44 -2.21 2.06
N SER A 55 -11.59 -3.18 2.40
CA SER A 55 -10.13 -3.09 2.23
C SER A 55 -9.69 -2.90 0.77
N GLY A 56 -10.52 -3.29 -0.20
CA GLY A 56 -10.27 -3.07 -1.62
C GLY A 56 -11.13 -1.97 -2.26
N ALA A 57 -11.96 -1.28 -1.50
CA ALA A 57 -12.89 -0.26 -2.00
C ALA A 57 -12.18 1.07 -2.30
N ILE A 58 -11.52 1.15 -3.46
CA ILE A 58 -10.79 2.35 -3.90
C ILE A 58 -11.79 3.48 -4.19
N PRO A 59 -11.62 4.67 -3.56
CA PRO A 59 -12.47 5.82 -3.83
C PRO A 59 -12.51 6.17 -5.32
N LEU A 60 -13.69 6.58 -5.80
CA LEU A 60 -13.98 6.96 -7.19
C LEU A 60 -13.99 5.79 -8.19
N LEU A 61 -13.55 4.60 -7.82
CA LEU A 61 -13.53 3.41 -8.68
C LEU A 61 -14.49 2.33 -8.21
N MET A 62 -14.72 2.21 -6.91
CA MET A 62 -15.56 1.18 -6.30
C MET A 62 -16.52 1.81 -5.31
N GLN A 63 -17.55 1.06 -4.93
CA GLN A 63 -18.47 1.44 -3.85
C GLN A 63 -17.87 1.09 -2.50
N CYS A 64 -18.11 1.94 -1.51
CA CYS A 64 -17.72 1.65 -0.11
C CYS A 64 -18.67 0.65 0.52
N GLU A 65 -18.22 -0.02 1.57
CA GLU A 65 -19.11 -0.73 2.49
C GLU A 65 -19.70 0.27 3.49
N ILE A 66 -21.01 0.31 3.62
CA ILE A 66 -21.69 1.30 4.46
C ILE A 66 -21.81 0.83 5.91
N SER A 67 -21.87 -0.48 6.13
CA SER A 67 -22.04 -1.08 7.44
C SER A 67 -21.29 -2.40 7.52
N ILE A 68 -20.49 -2.56 8.57
CA ILE A 68 -19.77 -3.80 8.86
C ILE A 68 -20.08 -4.21 10.30
N THR A 69 -20.53 -5.42 10.51
CA THR A 69 -20.90 -5.94 11.83
C THR A 69 -19.78 -5.77 12.85
N GLY A 70 -20.11 -5.17 13.99
CA GLY A 70 -19.16 -4.91 15.08
C GLY A 70 -18.30 -3.67 14.93
N ALA A 71 -18.36 -2.99 13.78
CA ALA A 71 -17.64 -1.75 13.54
C ALA A 71 -18.51 -0.50 13.77
N PRO A 72 -17.93 0.69 14.02
CA PRO A 72 -18.67 1.94 14.07
C PRO A 72 -19.49 2.19 12.80
N PRO A 73 -20.60 2.93 12.86
CA PRO A 73 -21.38 3.26 11.67
C PRO A 73 -20.59 4.20 10.75
N GLY A 74 -20.71 4.01 9.45
CA GLY A 74 -20.10 4.90 8.46
C GLY A 74 -19.63 4.20 7.20
N PRO A 75 -19.16 4.95 6.18
CA PRO A 75 -18.61 4.39 4.97
C PRO A 75 -17.17 3.88 5.19
N PHE A 76 -16.92 2.63 4.82
CA PHE A 76 -15.61 2.00 4.88
C PHE A 76 -14.97 1.96 3.50
N TRP A 77 -13.74 2.42 3.44
CA TRP A 77 -12.94 2.53 2.23
C TRP A 77 -11.61 1.79 2.38
N ASP A 78 -10.93 1.59 1.25
CA ASP A 78 -9.58 1.03 1.20
C ASP A 78 -8.64 1.72 2.21
N GLY A 79 -8.06 0.93 3.10
CA GLY A 79 -7.11 1.40 4.11
C GLY A 79 -5.88 2.12 3.53
N GLY A 80 -5.56 1.86 2.26
CA GLY A 80 -4.49 2.55 1.54
C GLY A 80 -4.70 4.06 1.40
N ILE A 81 -5.89 4.60 1.69
CA ILE A 81 -6.12 6.04 1.78
C ILE A 81 -5.15 6.66 2.79
N ILE A 82 -5.03 6.05 3.95
CA ILE A 82 -4.19 6.53 5.06
C ILE A 82 -2.95 5.67 5.31
N ASP A 83 -2.95 4.39 4.97
CA ASP A 83 -1.86 3.45 5.19
C ASP A 83 -1.50 2.71 3.89
N TYR A 84 -1.09 3.46 2.85
CA TYR A 84 -0.81 2.91 1.53
C TYR A 84 0.38 1.95 1.50
N HIS A 85 1.48 2.34 2.13
CA HIS A 85 2.57 1.44 2.47
C HIS A 85 2.63 1.34 3.99
N PHE A 86 2.48 0.14 4.51
CA PHE A 86 2.40 -0.09 5.94
C PHE A 86 3.65 0.43 6.65
N SER A 87 3.49 1.50 7.42
CA SER A 87 4.46 1.94 8.40
C SER A 87 4.12 1.31 9.74
N LEU A 88 4.38 0.01 9.87
CA LEU A 88 4.16 -0.70 11.11
C LEU A 88 5.30 -0.39 12.07
N LYS A 89 4.99 0.22 13.23
CA LYS A 89 5.90 0.17 14.36
C LYS A 89 5.92 -1.27 14.84
N ARG A 90 6.99 -1.99 14.51
CA ARG A 90 7.21 -3.29 15.15
C ARG A 90 7.80 -3.10 16.53
N PRO A 91 7.51 -3.99 17.49
CA PRO A 91 8.30 -4.10 18.71
C PRO A 91 9.77 -4.26 18.30
N GLU A 92 10.66 -3.76 19.13
CA GLU A 92 12.11 -3.85 18.99
C GLU A 92 12.49 -5.32 18.73
N THR A 93 12.69 -5.66 17.48
CA THR A 93 13.22 -6.96 17.06
C THR A 93 14.57 -6.70 16.42
N ASP A 94 15.57 -7.47 16.80
CA ASP A 94 16.94 -7.41 16.23
C ASP A 94 16.99 -7.85 14.76
N GLY A 95 15.85 -8.21 14.16
CA GLY A 95 15.75 -8.73 12.82
C GLY A 95 15.51 -7.65 11.77
N LEU A 96 16.02 -7.90 10.55
CA LEU A 96 15.73 -7.09 9.36
C LEU A 96 14.38 -7.49 8.77
N ILE A 97 13.65 -6.48 8.28
CA ILE A 97 12.40 -6.65 7.54
C ILE A 97 12.70 -6.47 6.07
N LEU A 98 12.62 -7.54 5.29
CA LEU A 98 12.71 -7.44 3.84
C LEU A 98 11.36 -6.98 3.27
N TYR A 99 11.38 -5.85 2.53
CA TYR A 99 10.20 -5.29 1.89
C TYR A 99 10.42 -5.18 0.37
N PRO A 100 10.04 -6.22 -0.38
CA PRO A 100 10.07 -6.16 -1.84
C PRO A 100 9.06 -5.13 -2.36
N HIS A 101 9.50 -4.23 -3.21
CA HIS A 101 8.66 -3.16 -3.74
C HIS A 101 9.05 -2.80 -5.19
N PHE A 102 8.13 -2.23 -5.93
CA PHE A 102 8.36 -1.82 -7.32
C PHE A 102 8.95 -0.41 -7.47
N ARG A 103 9.13 0.33 -6.38
CA ARG A 103 9.72 1.67 -6.34
C ARG A 103 10.69 1.79 -5.17
N ASN A 104 11.66 2.65 -5.31
CA ASN A 104 12.67 2.95 -4.28
C ASN A 104 12.17 3.91 -3.19
N ARG A 105 10.86 4.13 -3.09
CA ARG A 105 10.26 5.00 -2.07
C ARG A 105 8.96 4.43 -1.54
N LEU A 106 8.72 4.61 -0.27
CA LEU A 106 7.45 4.34 0.37
C LEU A 106 6.57 5.60 0.29
N THR A 107 5.26 5.42 0.22
CA THR A 107 4.27 6.50 0.16
C THR A 107 3.29 6.27 1.31
N PRO A 108 3.12 7.25 2.23
CA PRO A 108 2.33 7.03 3.45
C PRO A 108 0.85 6.77 3.18
N GLY A 109 0.24 7.51 2.24
CA GLY A 109 -1.17 7.40 1.91
C GLY A 109 -1.43 7.56 0.41
N TRP A 110 -2.62 7.16 -0.01
CA TRP A 110 -3.01 7.23 -1.42
C TRP A 110 -2.95 8.66 -1.98
N PHE A 111 -3.37 9.66 -1.18
CA PHE A 111 -3.31 11.07 -1.56
C PHE A 111 -1.89 11.63 -1.65
N ASP A 112 -0.91 10.94 -1.08
CA ASP A 112 0.50 11.38 -1.09
C ASP A 112 1.23 10.97 -2.37
N LYS A 113 0.63 10.12 -3.23
CA LYS A 113 1.25 9.63 -4.47
C LYS A 113 1.70 10.73 -5.42
N GLY A 114 0.94 11.80 -5.50
CA GLY A 114 1.20 12.97 -6.34
C GLY A 114 2.05 14.04 -5.66
N LEU A 115 2.50 13.84 -4.42
CA LEU A 115 3.23 14.82 -3.62
C LEU A 115 4.70 14.40 -3.43
N PRO A 116 5.64 14.81 -4.29
CA PRO A 116 7.03 14.36 -4.22
C PRO A 116 7.71 14.68 -2.87
N TRP A 117 7.36 15.80 -2.26
CA TRP A 117 7.91 16.23 -0.97
C TRP A 117 7.48 15.36 0.23
N ARG A 118 6.42 14.56 0.08
CA ARG A 118 5.96 13.64 1.13
C ARG A 118 6.86 12.42 1.30
N ALA A 119 7.58 12.03 0.26
CA ALA A 119 8.48 10.89 0.33
C ALA A 119 9.61 11.08 1.35
N SER A 120 10.02 12.34 1.61
CA SER A 120 11.08 12.67 2.57
C SER A 120 10.63 12.67 4.04
N GLN A 121 9.32 12.60 4.30
CA GLN A 121 8.73 12.68 5.65
C GLN A 121 8.42 11.32 6.26
N GLN A 122 8.94 10.24 5.68
CA GLN A 122 8.70 8.89 6.20
C GLN A 122 9.49 8.63 7.48
N PRO A 123 8.90 7.95 8.46
CA PRO A 123 9.67 7.48 9.60
C PRO A 123 10.80 6.58 9.08
N LYS A 124 12.02 6.84 9.52
CA LYS A 124 13.14 5.95 9.29
C LYS A 124 12.82 4.63 10.01
N LEU A 125 12.56 3.59 9.26
CA LEU A 125 12.46 2.23 9.77
C LEU A 125 13.88 1.66 9.72
N GLU A 126 14.60 1.72 10.82
CA GLU A 126 16.03 1.38 10.90
C GLU A 126 16.32 -0.08 10.52
N ASN A 127 15.33 -0.96 10.68
CA ASN A 127 15.44 -2.36 10.35
C ASN A 127 14.72 -2.76 9.04
N LEU A 128 14.32 -1.80 8.19
CA LEU A 128 13.67 -2.07 6.91
C LEU A 128 14.67 -2.11 5.77
N VAL A 129 14.73 -3.23 5.08
CA VAL A 129 15.45 -3.39 3.81
C VAL A 129 14.46 -3.30 2.66
N LEU A 130 14.43 -2.16 1.97
CA LEU A 130 13.60 -1.95 0.80
C LEU A 130 14.31 -2.54 -0.43
N LEU A 131 13.75 -3.61 -1.00
CA LEU A 131 14.26 -4.23 -2.21
C LEU A 131 13.41 -3.78 -3.41
N CYS A 132 14.04 -3.13 -4.38
CA CYS A 132 13.36 -2.67 -5.59
C CYS A 132 14.23 -2.81 -6.84
N PRO A 133 13.62 -2.87 -8.05
CA PRO A 133 14.36 -2.87 -9.29
C PRO A 133 15.22 -1.61 -9.45
N SER A 134 16.46 -1.77 -9.89
CA SER A 134 17.33 -0.63 -10.18
C SER A 134 16.86 0.15 -11.42
N HIS A 135 17.31 1.37 -11.55
CA HIS A 135 16.98 2.21 -12.71
C HIS A 135 17.54 1.63 -14.02
N GLU A 136 18.73 1.01 -13.96
CA GLU A 136 19.37 0.32 -15.08
C GLU A 136 18.54 -0.91 -15.50
N PHE A 137 18.08 -1.69 -14.55
CA PHE A 137 17.20 -2.82 -14.83
C PHE A 137 15.90 -2.34 -15.50
N LEU A 138 15.26 -1.30 -14.98
CA LEU A 138 14.04 -0.76 -15.59
C LEU A 138 14.28 -0.32 -17.03
N LYS A 139 15.40 0.38 -17.31
CA LYS A 139 15.76 0.80 -18.67
C LYS A 139 15.99 -0.38 -19.64
N SER A 140 16.40 -1.54 -19.14
CA SER A 140 16.61 -2.74 -19.97
C SER A 140 15.32 -3.44 -20.37
N LEU A 141 14.20 -3.14 -19.70
CA LEU A 141 12.90 -3.70 -20.04
C LEU A 141 12.29 -3.00 -21.27
N PRO A 142 11.45 -3.70 -22.06
CA PRO A 142 10.63 -3.04 -23.07
C PRO A 142 9.82 -1.87 -22.43
N TYR A 143 9.72 -0.76 -23.13
CA TYR A 143 9.08 0.49 -22.66
C TYR A 143 9.73 1.13 -21.42
N GLY A 144 10.90 0.65 -20.95
CA GLY A 144 11.62 1.21 -19.81
C GLY A 144 10.88 1.17 -18.47
N LYS A 145 9.95 0.23 -18.31
CA LYS A 145 9.11 0.12 -17.12
C LYS A 145 8.70 -1.32 -16.83
N ILE A 146 8.25 -1.58 -15.61
CA ILE A 146 7.55 -2.83 -15.25
C ILE A 146 6.08 -2.76 -15.68
N PRO A 147 5.42 -3.91 -15.92
CA PRO A 147 3.99 -4.00 -16.20
C PRO A 147 3.13 -3.23 -15.20
N ASP A 148 2.12 -2.53 -15.69
CA ASP A 148 1.13 -1.86 -14.84
C ASP A 148 -0.27 -1.86 -15.48
N ARG A 149 -1.26 -1.40 -14.71
CA ARG A 149 -2.66 -1.35 -15.17
C ARG A 149 -2.90 -0.42 -16.37
N GLY A 150 -2.01 0.52 -16.63
CA GLY A 150 -2.08 1.42 -17.80
C GLY A 150 -1.92 0.66 -19.10
N ASP A 151 -1.22 -0.47 -19.08
CA ASP A 151 -0.99 -1.32 -20.26
C ASP A 151 -2.29 -1.86 -20.85
N PHE A 152 -3.34 -2.06 -20.02
CA PHE A 152 -4.65 -2.48 -20.49
C PHE A 152 -5.33 -1.45 -21.42
N ARG A 153 -5.00 -0.18 -21.28
CA ARG A 153 -5.52 0.91 -22.11
C ARG A 153 -4.58 1.27 -23.25
N ALA A 154 -3.27 1.12 -23.03
CA ALA A 154 -2.24 1.58 -23.95
C ALA A 154 -1.84 0.53 -25.01
N MET A 155 -2.10 -0.76 -24.76
CA MET A 155 -1.58 -1.85 -25.60
C MET A 155 -2.69 -2.80 -26.03
N GLN A 156 -2.55 -3.33 -27.25
CA GLN A 156 -3.37 -4.46 -27.70
C GLN A 156 -3.04 -5.71 -26.88
N VAL A 157 -3.97 -6.68 -26.84
CA VAL A 157 -3.86 -7.87 -25.98
C VAL A 157 -2.58 -8.65 -26.26
N GLN A 158 -2.28 -8.93 -27.53
CA GLN A 158 -1.10 -9.71 -27.94
C GLN A 158 0.21 -8.99 -27.61
N GLU A 159 0.28 -7.69 -27.85
CA GLU A 159 1.42 -6.84 -27.53
C GLU A 159 1.69 -6.84 -26.02
N ARG A 160 0.64 -6.61 -25.21
CA ARG A 160 0.72 -6.63 -23.76
C ARG A 160 1.21 -7.99 -23.23
N ILE A 161 0.67 -9.10 -23.74
CA ILE A 161 1.08 -10.44 -23.33
C ILE A 161 2.56 -10.67 -23.68
N ALA A 162 3.00 -10.28 -24.87
CA ALA A 162 4.40 -10.43 -25.27
C ALA A 162 5.32 -9.60 -24.37
N TYR A 163 4.98 -8.34 -24.12
CA TYR A 163 5.71 -7.46 -23.22
C TYR A 163 5.81 -8.06 -21.80
N TRP A 164 4.70 -8.47 -21.22
CA TRP A 164 4.68 -9.00 -19.87
C TRP A 164 5.47 -10.30 -19.72
N LYS A 165 5.46 -11.17 -20.76
CA LYS A 165 6.31 -12.38 -20.79
C LYS A 165 7.79 -12.03 -20.75
N VAL A 166 8.23 -11.01 -21.48
CA VAL A 166 9.61 -10.53 -21.43
C VAL A 166 9.95 -10.04 -20.02
N CYS A 167 9.09 -9.22 -19.40
CA CYS A 167 9.33 -8.73 -18.05
C CYS A 167 9.39 -9.87 -17.01
N ILE A 168 8.56 -10.90 -17.14
CA ILE A 168 8.61 -12.09 -16.28
C ILE A 168 9.94 -12.83 -16.46
N ALA A 169 10.38 -13.05 -17.70
CA ALA A 169 11.66 -13.71 -17.96
C ALA A 169 12.85 -12.90 -17.38
N GLU A 170 12.87 -11.58 -17.60
CA GLU A 170 13.91 -10.70 -17.07
C GLU A 170 13.90 -10.61 -15.53
N SER A 171 12.77 -10.85 -14.88
CA SER A 171 12.68 -10.83 -13.42
C SER A 171 13.57 -11.91 -12.75
N GLN A 172 13.92 -12.97 -13.47
CA GLN A 172 14.86 -13.98 -12.98
C GLN A 172 16.25 -13.38 -12.68
N ARG A 173 16.66 -12.35 -13.43
CA ARG A 173 17.90 -11.64 -13.16
C ARG A 173 17.88 -10.92 -11.80
N LEU A 174 16.71 -10.42 -11.39
CA LEU A 174 16.55 -9.82 -10.05
C LEU A 174 16.69 -10.88 -8.96
N ALA A 175 16.13 -12.07 -9.17
CA ALA A 175 16.28 -13.18 -8.23
C ALA A 175 17.74 -13.61 -8.12
N GLN A 176 18.45 -13.75 -9.24
CA GLN A 176 19.88 -14.08 -9.25
C GLN A 176 20.71 -13.03 -8.52
N ALA A 177 20.47 -11.74 -8.79
CA ALA A 177 21.15 -10.65 -8.09
C ALA A 177 20.88 -10.67 -6.58
N PHE A 178 19.66 -11.00 -6.16
CA PHE A 178 19.31 -11.14 -4.75
C PHE A 178 20.02 -12.32 -4.08
N TYR A 179 20.14 -13.46 -4.76
CA TYR A 179 20.87 -14.63 -4.21
C TYR A 179 22.38 -14.43 -4.11
N SER A 180 22.93 -13.40 -4.76
CA SER A 180 24.35 -13.06 -4.72
C SER A 180 24.71 -12.03 -3.65
N LEU A 181 23.75 -11.54 -2.88
CA LEU A 181 23.93 -10.65 -1.74
C LEU A 181 24.36 -11.43 -0.48
#